data_fe444328ddff9beeccc942bd181694f3
#
_entry.id   fe444328ddff9beeccc942bd181694f3
#
_cell.length_a   1.000
_cell.length_b   1.000
_cell.length_c   1.000
_cell.angle_alpha   90.00
_cell.angle_beta   90.00
_cell.angle_gamma   90.00
#
_symmetry.space_group_name_H-M   'P 1'
#
loop_
_entity.id
_entity.type
_entity.pdbx_description
1 polymer ?
#
loop_
_entity_poly.entity_id
_entity_poly.type
_entity_poly.pdbx_seq_one_letter_code
_entity_poly.pdbx_strand_id
1 'polypeptide(L)'
;PGKTLGGSAVALKGRLQPGEKKTVRFMLAWYYPELEIDRENDPLEFYWVGGSDYGRYFHNFFHSLRQLVRYGFAERQRLRNQTFEWQRSILESTLPDWYKFKLINSGYVIYTNMILNKKGDMTVNEGGMGGLAGTMDQRLSAHPFYQKFFTRLDRSEMMIFADAQQTRGNIPHFIGHYYFGMGTVGGRVPTEEGWMIDNTGGWIIQLAKDYEQTGDLKYLKRYAGRVYNGMEFLRSLMPEGVNIPVGGT
;
A
#
# COMPACT_ATOMS: atom_id res chain seq x y z
N PRO A 1 -33.13 9.80 -14.19
CA PRO A 1 -32.43 10.95 -14.67
C PRO A 1 -30.94 10.67 -14.60
N GLY A 2 -30.29 10.54 -15.78
CA GLY A 2 -28.87 10.25 -15.88
C GLY A 2 -28.06 11.37 -15.24
N LYS A 3 -27.10 11.04 -14.35
CA LYS A 3 -26.13 11.99 -13.84
C LYS A 3 -25.27 12.44 -15.02
N THR A 4 -25.41 13.69 -15.42
CA THR A 4 -24.53 14.30 -16.41
C THR A 4 -23.13 14.40 -15.77
N LEU A 5 -22.15 13.72 -16.31
CA LEU A 5 -20.76 13.88 -15.89
C LEU A 5 -20.33 15.29 -16.31
N GLY A 6 -20.11 16.15 -15.33
CA GLY A 6 -19.56 17.48 -15.56
C GLY A 6 -18.09 17.38 -15.96
N GLY A 7 -17.69 18.14 -16.97
CA GLY A 7 -16.29 18.31 -17.35
C GLY A 7 -15.83 19.74 -17.04
N SER A 8 -14.55 19.89 -16.72
CA SER A 8 -13.92 21.20 -16.55
C SER A 8 -12.69 21.32 -17.44
N ALA A 9 -12.46 22.49 -17.99
CA ALA A 9 -11.30 22.79 -18.81
C ALA A 9 -10.63 24.08 -18.32
N VAL A 10 -9.30 24.10 -18.35
CA VAL A 10 -8.49 25.30 -18.11
C VAL A 10 -7.70 25.59 -19.37
N ALA A 11 -7.84 26.80 -19.89
CA ALA A 11 -7.10 27.24 -21.07
C ALA A 11 -6.33 28.52 -20.75
N LEU A 12 -5.09 28.60 -21.25
CA LEU A 12 -4.29 29.81 -21.24
C LEU A 12 -4.14 30.32 -22.67
N LYS A 13 -4.52 31.57 -22.89
CA LYS A 13 -4.33 32.25 -24.17
C LYS A 13 -3.17 33.26 -24.04
N GLY A 14 -2.28 33.28 -25.01
CA GLY A 14 -1.16 34.22 -25.06
C GLY A 14 -0.74 34.51 -26.48
N ARG A 15 0.05 35.59 -26.68
CA ARG A 15 0.72 35.91 -27.94
C ARG A 15 2.23 35.65 -27.75
N LEU A 16 2.90 35.14 -28.78
CA LEU A 16 4.32 34.98 -28.85
C LEU A 16 4.86 35.88 -29.96
N GLN A 17 5.99 36.54 -29.73
CA GLN A 17 6.72 37.25 -30.76
C GLN A 17 7.56 36.25 -31.57
N PRO A 18 7.99 36.61 -32.79
CA PRO A 18 8.91 35.77 -33.56
C PRO A 18 10.15 35.38 -32.75
N GLY A 19 10.41 34.06 -32.60
CA GLY A 19 11.52 33.53 -31.79
C GLY A 19 11.29 33.45 -30.29
N GLU A 20 10.21 34.01 -29.78
CA GLU A 20 9.85 33.91 -28.34
C GLU A 20 9.43 32.49 -27.95
N LYS A 21 9.95 32.00 -26.80
CA LYS A 21 9.54 30.73 -26.19
C LYS A 21 8.89 31.02 -24.84
N LYS A 22 7.72 30.44 -24.62
CA LYS A 22 7.01 30.56 -23.33
C LYS A 22 6.64 29.20 -22.78
N THR A 23 7.01 28.95 -21.53
CA THR A 23 6.64 27.70 -20.85
C THR A 23 5.41 27.93 -19.99
N VAL A 24 4.40 27.12 -20.20
CA VAL A 24 3.18 27.09 -19.38
C VAL A 24 3.17 25.80 -18.58
N ARG A 25 2.78 25.89 -17.32
CA ARG A 25 2.64 24.74 -16.44
C ARG A 25 1.23 24.67 -15.90
N PHE A 26 0.65 23.49 -15.97
CA PHE A 26 -0.61 23.15 -15.34
C PHE A 26 -0.31 22.18 -14.18
N MET A 27 -1.12 22.28 -13.14
CA MET A 27 -1.08 21.34 -12.03
C MET A 27 -2.45 20.73 -11.86
N LEU A 28 -2.49 19.39 -11.75
CA LEU A 28 -3.65 18.65 -11.33
C LEU A 28 -3.42 18.25 -9.86
N ALA A 29 -4.37 18.58 -9.01
CA ALA A 29 -4.28 18.29 -7.58
C ALA A 29 -5.62 17.76 -7.08
N TRP A 30 -5.54 16.75 -6.19
CA TRP A 30 -6.68 16.19 -5.46
C TRP A 30 -6.48 16.46 -3.97
N TYR A 31 -7.58 16.75 -3.29
CA TYR A 31 -7.59 16.95 -1.85
C TYR A 31 -8.74 16.16 -1.23
N TYR A 32 -8.40 14.98 -0.73
CA TYR A 32 -9.30 14.06 -0.04
C TYR A 32 -8.67 13.73 1.33
N PRO A 33 -8.92 14.57 2.35
CA PRO A 33 -8.26 14.41 3.66
C PRO A 33 -8.79 13.23 4.47
N GLU A 34 -10.03 12.83 4.22
CA GLU A 34 -10.71 11.77 4.95
C GLU A 34 -10.64 10.44 4.18
N LEU A 35 -10.68 9.35 4.92
CA LEU A 35 -10.88 8.02 4.40
C LEU A 35 -12.28 7.58 4.83
N GLU A 36 -13.13 7.30 3.85
CA GLU A 36 -14.40 6.63 4.11
C GLU A 36 -14.16 5.13 4.17
N ILE A 37 -14.58 4.52 5.27
CA ILE A 37 -14.46 3.09 5.54
C ILE A 37 -15.84 2.57 5.89
N ASP A 38 -16.19 1.40 5.38
CA ASP A 38 -17.45 0.74 5.69
C ASP A 38 -17.41 0.16 7.10
N ARG A 39 -17.84 0.98 8.08
CA ARG A 39 -17.82 0.62 9.50
C ARG A 39 -18.76 -0.51 9.87
N GLU A 40 -19.86 -0.67 9.14
CA GLU A 40 -20.89 -1.64 9.49
C GLU A 40 -20.47 -3.07 9.15
N ASN A 41 -19.59 -3.21 8.15
CA ASN A 41 -19.24 -4.51 7.57
C ASN A 41 -17.78 -4.91 7.73
N ASP A 42 -16.92 -4.03 8.31
CA ASP A 42 -15.51 -4.31 8.45
C ASP A 42 -15.03 -4.37 9.91
N PRO A 43 -15.01 -5.56 10.53
CA PRO A 43 -14.48 -5.72 11.88
C PRO A 43 -12.96 -5.51 11.99
N LEU A 44 -12.23 -5.48 10.86
CA LEU A 44 -10.78 -5.19 10.84
C LEU A 44 -10.46 -3.71 10.63
N GLU A 45 -11.45 -2.86 10.42
CA GLU A 45 -11.29 -1.41 10.40
C GLU A 45 -10.38 -0.92 11.54
N PHE A 46 -10.56 -1.52 12.71
CA PHE A 46 -9.79 -1.22 13.91
C PHE A 46 -8.28 -1.42 13.73
N TYR A 47 -7.85 -2.43 13.01
CA TYR A 47 -6.41 -2.74 12.86
C TYR A 47 -5.72 -1.75 11.96
N TRP A 48 -6.36 -1.31 10.89
CA TRP A 48 -5.69 -0.43 9.93
C TRP A 48 -5.82 1.05 10.23
N VAL A 49 -6.99 1.53 10.59
CA VAL A 49 -7.20 2.96 10.86
C VAL A 49 -6.89 3.36 12.29
N GLY A 50 -6.68 2.39 13.19
CA GLY A 50 -6.30 2.66 14.57
C GLY A 50 -7.38 3.38 15.37
N GLY A 51 -8.62 3.00 15.18
CA GLY A 51 -9.77 3.58 15.86
C GLY A 51 -10.36 4.80 15.14
N SER A 52 -10.70 5.86 15.85
CA SER A 52 -11.46 7.00 15.31
C SER A 52 -10.68 8.01 14.48
N ASP A 53 -9.39 7.81 14.25
CA ASP A 53 -8.55 8.81 13.56
C ASP A 53 -8.44 8.52 12.05
N TYR A 54 -9.59 8.66 11.38
CA TYR A 54 -9.70 8.49 9.93
C TYR A 54 -9.11 9.70 9.22
N GLY A 55 -8.04 9.51 8.47
CA GLY A 55 -7.48 10.57 7.67
C GLY A 55 -6.28 10.10 6.86
N ARG A 56 -5.93 10.89 5.88
CA ARG A 56 -4.76 10.67 5.06
C ARG A 56 -3.56 11.42 5.62
N TYR A 57 -2.38 10.85 5.49
CA TYR A 57 -1.14 11.39 6.04
C TYR A 57 -0.85 12.82 5.60
N PHE A 58 -1.14 13.17 4.35
CA PHE A 58 -0.89 14.52 3.84
C PHE A 58 -1.72 15.59 4.57
N HIS A 59 -2.86 15.21 5.20
CA HIS A 59 -3.68 16.15 5.96
C HIS A 59 -2.98 16.67 7.22
N ASN A 60 -1.95 15.99 7.71
CA ASN A 60 -1.10 16.52 8.79
C ASN A 60 -0.36 17.80 8.38
N PHE A 61 -0.18 18.05 7.09
CA PHE A 61 0.61 19.16 6.55
C PHE A 61 -0.22 20.16 5.75
N PHE A 62 -1.30 19.70 5.12
CA PHE A 62 -2.12 20.51 4.21
C PHE A 62 -3.58 20.45 4.63
N HIS A 63 -4.15 21.60 4.98
CA HIS A 63 -5.54 21.70 5.43
C HIS A 63 -6.47 22.28 4.36
N SER A 64 -5.98 22.48 3.12
CA SER A 64 -6.79 22.90 1.99
C SER A 64 -6.10 22.56 0.66
N LEU A 65 -6.92 22.40 -0.38
CA LEU A 65 -6.44 22.26 -1.76
C LEU A 65 -5.51 23.42 -2.16
N ARG A 66 -5.81 24.65 -1.70
CA ARG A 66 -4.98 25.83 -2.00
C ARG A 66 -3.57 25.71 -1.42
N GLN A 67 -3.44 25.22 -0.18
CA GLN A 67 -2.12 25.00 0.44
C GLN A 67 -1.34 23.93 -0.32
N LEU A 68 -1.98 22.83 -0.69
CA LEU A 68 -1.37 21.76 -1.48
C LEU A 68 -0.86 22.26 -2.82
N VAL A 69 -1.67 23.01 -3.56
CA VAL A 69 -1.30 23.59 -4.86
C VAL A 69 -0.14 24.58 -4.72
N ARG A 70 -0.16 25.48 -3.73
CA ARG A 70 0.93 26.42 -3.47
C ARG A 70 2.24 25.70 -3.17
N TYR A 71 2.21 24.69 -2.33
CA TYR A 71 3.36 23.86 -2.01
C TYR A 71 3.91 23.17 -3.26
N GLY A 72 3.05 22.52 -4.05
CA GLY A 72 3.45 21.83 -5.27
C GLY A 72 4.13 22.77 -6.28
N PHE A 73 3.63 24.01 -6.45
CA PHE A 73 4.30 24.99 -7.32
C PHE A 73 5.62 25.49 -6.74
N ALA A 74 5.66 25.79 -5.44
CA ALA A 74 6.89 26.29 -4.79
C ALA A 74 8.01 25.25 -4.80
N GLU A 75 7.68 24.01 -4.44
CA GLU A 75 8.65 22.93 -4.21
C GLU A 75 8.91 22.03 -5.44
N ARG A 76 8.26 22.31 -6.56
CA ARG A 76 8.30 21.43 -7.75
C ARG A 76 9.71 21.05 -8.19
N GLN A 77 10.63 22.02 -8.15
CA GLN A 77 12.01 21.78 -8.62
C GLN A 77 12.77 20.90 -7.65
N ARG A 78 12.59 21.14 -6.34
CA ARG A 78 13.19 20.32 -5.30
C ARG A 78 12.66 18.89 -5.37
N LEU A 79 11.34 18.72 -5.43
CA LEU A 79 10.70 17.40 -5.53
C LEU A 79 11.16 16.65 -6.77
N ARG A 80 11.21 17.33 -7.92
CA ARG A 80 11.72 16.74 -9.17
C ARG A 80 13.17 16.30 -9.03
N ASN A 81 14.03 17.14 -8.47
CA ASN A 81 15.45 16.83 -8.29
C ASN A 81 15.64 15.63 -7.38
N GLN A 82 14.91 15.56 -6.24
CA GLN A 82 14.97 14.41 -5.33
C GLN A 82 14.52 13.11 -6.02
N THR A 83 13.47 13.17 -6.85
CA THR A 83 13.02 12.01 -7.62
C THR A 83 14.11 11.55 -8.60
N PHE A 84 14.75 12.46 -9.30
CA PHE A 84 15.83 12.11 -10.23
C PHE A 84 17.08 11.60 -9.53
N GLU A 85 17.44 12.15 -8.37
CA GLU A 85 18.55 11.63 -7.57
C GLU A 85 18.31 10.18 -7.14
N TRP A 86 17.09 9.90 -6.69
CA TRP A 86 16.70 8.52 -6.35
C TRP A 86 16.77 7.60 -7.58
N GLN A 87 16.22 8.03 -8.73
CA GLN A 87 16.25 7.24 -9.96
C GLN A 87 17.67 7.04 -10.49
N ARG A 88 18.55 8.04 -10.30
CA ARG A 88 19.95 7.99 -10.77
C ARG A 88 20.69 6.81 -10.16
N SER A 89 20.48 6.51 -8.88
CA SER A 89 21.12 5.36 -8.22
C SER A 89 20.81 4.03 -8.92
N ILE A 90 19.65 3.91 -9.53
CA ILE A 90 19.24 2.75 -10.33
C ILE A 90 19.77 2.85 -11.75
N LEU A 91 19.60 4.00 -12.40
CA LEU A 91 19.96 4.20 -13.82
C LEU A 91 21.46 4.12 -14.08
N GLU A 92 22.29 4.60 -13.14
CA GLU A 92 23.76 4.57 -13.22
C GLU A 92 24.35 3.23 -12.71
N SER A 93 23.52 2.29 -12.24
CA SER A 93 23.99 0.97 -11.82
C SER A 93 24.46 0.13 -13.02
N THR A 94 25.18 -0.97 -12.74
CA THR A 94 25.62 -1.94 -13.75
C THR A 94 24.54 -2.93 -14.20
N LEU A 95 23.32 -2.77 -13.72
CA LEU A 95 22.20 -3.62 -14.09
C LEU A 95 21.81 -3.46 -15.58
N PRO A 96 21.27 -4.48 -16.22
CA PRO A 96 20.73 -4.34 -17.59
C PRO A 96 19.63 -3.29 -17.66
N ASP A 97 19.53 -2.55 -18.75
CA ASP A 97 18.59 -1.42 -18.89
C ASP A 97 17.13 -1.85 -18.71
N TRP A 98 16.74 -3.00 -19.25
CA TRP A 98 15.39 -3.53 -19.04
C TRP A 98 15.05 -3.73 -17.56
N TYR A 99 16.03 -4.12 -16.74
CA TYR A 99 15.84 -4.34 -15.31
C TYR A 99 15.80 -3.01 -14.54
N LYS A 100 16.64 -2.02 -14.92
CA LYS A 100 16.57 -0.66 -14.36
C LYS A 100 15.18 -0.05 -14.57
N PHE A 101 14.64 -0.15 -15.80
CA PHE A 101 13.30 0.35 -16.08
C PHE A 101 12.22 -0.42 -15.32
N LYS A 102 12.35 -1.73 -15.18
CA LYS A 102 11.43 -2.53 -14.38
C LYS A 102 11.43 -2.10 -12.92
N LEU A 103 12.60 -1.89 -12.33
CA LEU A 103 12.72 -1.43 -10.93
C LEU A 103 12.04 -0.08 -10.72
N ILE A 104 12.26 0.91 -11.61
CA ILE A 104 11.62 2.21 -11.51
C ILE A 104 10.10 2.11 -11.68
N ASN A 105 9.64 1.35 -12.68
CA ASN A 105 8.22 1.20 -12.97
C ASN A 105 7.48 0.38 -11.91
N SER A 106 8.17 -0.47 -11.15
CA SER A 106 7.57 -1.18 -10.01
C SER A 106 7.04 -0.22 -8.93
N GLY A 107 7.54 1.02 -8.92
CA GLY A 107 7.00 2.08 -8.07
C GLY A 107 5.62 2.60 -8.46
N TYR A 108 5.05 2.13 -9.57
CA TYR A 108 3.73 2.56 -10.03
C TYR A 108 2.63 2.35 -8.99
N VAL A 109 2.71 1.28 -8.21
CA VAL A 109 1.79 0.95 -7.13
C VAL A 109 1.68 2.05 -6.07
N ILE A 110 2.74 2.85 -5.88
CA ILE A 110 2.73 4.01 -4.96
C ILE A 110 1.65 5.03 -5.36
N TYR A 111 1.45 5.25 -6.65
CA TYR A 111 0.49 6.26 -7.11
C TYR A 111 -0.93 5.75 -7.17
N THR A 112 -1.11 4.48 -7.50
CA THR A 112 -2.41 3.93 -7.85
C THR A 112 -3.10 3.26 -6.67
N ASN A 113 -2.35 2.56 -5.83
CA ASN A 113 -2.92 1.62 -4.88
C ASN A 113 -2.49 1.86 -3.44
N MET A 114 -1.41 2.62 -3.20
CA MET A 114 -0.97 2.87 -1.83
C MET A 114 -1.87 3.89 -1.13
N ILE A 115 -2.24 3.57 0.10
CA ILE A 115 -2.84 4.51 1.04
C ILE A 115 -1.92 4.64 2.24
N LEU A 116 -1.70 5.88 2.66
CA LEU A 116 -0.97 6.22 3.87
C LEU A 116 -1.94 6.92 4.80
N ASN A 117 -2.22 6.30 5.95
CA ASN A 117 -3.14 6.84 6.93
C ASN A 117 -2.51 8.02 7.69
N LYS A 118 -3.29 8.71 8.51
CA LYS A 118 -2.85 9.88 9.27
C LYS A 118 -1.68 9.59 10.21
N LYS A 119 -1.56 8.37 10.72
CA LYS A 119 -0.43 7.93 11.57
C LYS A 119 0.85 7.66 10.78
N GLY A 120 0.77 7.52 9.46
CA GLY A 120 1.87 7.15 8.60
C GLY A 120 2.01 5.64 8.38
N ASP A 121 0.99 4.87 8.70
CA ASP A 121 0.93 3.45 8.36
C ASP A 121 0.45 3.29 6.92
N MET A 122 1.12 2.41 6.21
CA MET A 122 0.83 2.13 4.81
C MET A 122 -0.10 0.92 4.69
N THR A 123 -0.94 0.94 3.67
CA THR A 123 -1.55 -0.25 3.11
C THR A 123 -1.67 -0.12 1.60
N VAL A 124 -1.62 -1.25 0.90
CA VAL A 124 -1.82 -1.32 -0.54
C VAL A 124 -3.22 -1.85 -0.81
N ASN A 125 -3.99 -1.06 -1.54
CA ASN A 125 -5.32 -1.45 -1.97
C ASN A 125 -5.23 -2.38 -3.19
N GLU A 126 -5.96 -3.47 -3.17
CA GLU A 126 -6.00 -4.45 -4.27
C GLU A 126 -6.60 -3.90 -5.56
N GLY A 127 -7.24 -2.82 -5.58
CA GLY A 127 -7.75 -2.14 -6.76
C GLY A 127 -8.69 -2.96 -7.66
N GLY A 128 -9.87 -2.45 -7.93
CA GLY A 128 -10.84 -3.08 -8.85
C GLY A 128 -11.64 -4.26 -8.30
N MET A 129 -11.22 -4.86 -7.20
CA MET A 129 -11.83 -6.03 -6.57
C MET A 129 -12.49 -5.71 -5.22
N GLY A 130 -13.36 -4.72 -5.19
CA GLY A 130 -14.14 -4.45 -3.98
C GLY A 130 -13.44 -3.67 -2.88
N GLY A 131 -12.28 -3.09 -3.17
CA GLY A 131 -11.64 -2.17 -2.23
C GLY A 131 -10.92 -2.84 -1.06
N LEU A 132 -10.44 -4.05 -1.23
CA LEU A 132 -9.65 -4.73 -0.19
C LEU A 132 -8.37 -3.97 0.13
N ALA A 133 -8.08 -3.81 1.41
CA ALA A 133 -6.90 -3.15 1.92
C ALA A 133 -5.91 -4.17 2.47
N GLY A 134 -4.67 -4.09 2.02
CA GLY A 134 -3.61 -4.93 2.52
C GLY A 134 -3.81 -6.41 2.24
N THR A 135 -3.98 -6.80 0.98
CA THR A 135 -4.19 -8.19 0.59
C THR A 135 -2.88 -8.97 0.68
N MET A 136 -2.83 -9.97 1.56
CA MET A 136 -1.57 -10.65 1.94
C MET A 136 -1.00 -11.53 0.84
N ASP A 137 -1.81 -12.30 0.12
CA ASP A 137 -1.35 -13.19 -0.96
C ASP A 137 -0.67 -12.41 -2.10
N GLN A 138 -1.08 -11.17 -2.33
CA GLN A 138 -0.49 -10.32 -3.36
C GLN A 138 0.84 -9.69 -2.93
N ARG A 139 1.13 -9.63 -1.64
CA ARG A 139 2.36 -9.00 -1.13
C ARG A 139 3.63 -9.63 -1.68
N LEU A 140 3.67 -10.95 -1.86
CA LEU A 140 4.85 -11.65 -2.38
C LEU A 140 5.25 -11.17 -3.77
N SER A 141 4.31 -10.72 -4.59
CA SER A 141 4.55 -10.19 -5.93
C SER A 141 4.58 -8.66 -6.00
N ALA A 142 3.72 -7.98 -5.26
CA ALA A 142 3.57 -6.52 -5.35
C ALA A 142 4.49 -5.73 -4.42
N HIS A 143 4.92 -6.30 -3.31
CA HIS A 143 5.67 -5.61 -2.27
C HIS A 143 7.21 -5.72 -2.29
N PRO A 144 7.90 -6.51 -3.12
CA PRO A 144 9.36 -6.52 -3.16
C PRO A 144 9.95 -5.11 -3.39
N PHE A 145 9.25 -4.25 -4.13
CA PHE A 145 9.62 -2.86 -4.34
C PHE A 145 9.60 -2.06 -3.02
N TYR A 146 8.52 -2.16 -2.24
CA TYR A 146 8.42 -1.48 -0.95
C TYR A 146 9.43 -2.01 0.05
N GLN A 147 9.58 -3.32 0.14
CA GLN A 147 10.53 -3.96 1.01
C GLN A 147 11.96 -3.48 0.72
N LYS A 148 12.31 -3.33 -0.56
CA LYS A 148 13.64 -2.88 -1.00
C LYS A 148 13.89 -1.40 -0.78
N PHE A 149 12.96 -0.54 -1.17
CA PHE A 149 13.18 0.90 -1.23
C PHE A 149 12.47 1.69 -0.12
N PHE A 150 11.44 1.13 0.49
CA PHE A 150 10.60 1.77 1.50
C PHE A 150 10.31 0.85 2.68
N THR A 151 11.35 0.19 3.19
CA THR A 151 11.29 -0.82 4.26
C THR A 151 10.43 -0.39 5.45
N ARG A 152 10.51 0.88 5.86
CA ARG A 152 9.69 1.40 6.96
C ARG A 152 8.19 1.33 6.66
N LEU A 153 7.79 1.66 5.43
CA LEU A 153 6.39 1.62 5.01
C LEU A 153 5.91 0.17 4.92
N ASP A 154 6.71 -0.70 4.30
CA ASP A 154 6.40 -2.12 4.21
C ASP A 154 6.21 -2.75 5.58
N ARG A 155 7.10 -2.45 6.53
CA ARG A 155 7.02 -2.90 7.92
C ARG A 155 5.78 -2.42 8.65
N SER A 156 5.22 -1.24 8.32
CA SER A 156 3.99 -0.76 8.94
C SER A 156 2.79 -1.64 8.59
N GLU A 157 2.68 -2.08 7.34
CA GLU A 157 1.61 -3.01 6.95
C GLU A 157 1.84 -4.42 7.50
N MET A 158 3.09 -4.92 7.51
CA MET A 158 3.44 -6.19 8.13
C MET A 158 3.08 -6.23 9.63
N MET A 159 3.23 -5.10 10.33
CA MET A 159 2.82 -4.95 11.73
C MET A 159 1.30 -5.09 11.88
N ILE A 160 0.52 -4.47 11.00
CA ILE A 160 -0.95 -4.53 11.06
C ILE A 160 -1.41 -5.98 10.87
N PHE A 161 -0.83 -6.72 9.92
CA PHE A 161 -1.11 -8.14 9.75
C PHE A 161 -0.74 -8.97 11.00
N ALA A 162 0.40 -8.67 11.63
CA ALA A 162 0.77 -9.33 12.87
C ALA A 162 -0.26 -9.09 13.98
N ASP A 163 -0.74 -7.86 14.11
CA ASP A 163 -1.73 -7.50 15.13
C ASP A 163 -3.10 -8.11 14.83
N ALA A 164 -3.41 -8.33 13.55
CA ALA A 164 -4.62 -8.99 13.09
C ALA A 164 -4.54 -10.54 13.10
N GLN A 165 -3.41 -11.14 13.52
CA GLN A 165 -3.27 -12.60 13.60
C GLN A 165 -4.39 -13.20 14.43
N GLN A 166 -5.09 -14.17 13.88
CA GLN A 166 -6.23 -14.82 14.53
C GLN A 166 -5.80 -15.78 15.63
N THR A 167 -6.73 -16.17 16.49
CA THR A 167 -6.48 -17.06 17.66
C THR A 167 -5.89 -18.40 17.28
N ARG A 168 -6.18 -18.92 16.10
CA ARG A 168 -5.58 -20.15 15.57
C ARG A 168 -4.14 -19.98 15.10
N GLY A 169 -3.65 -18.76 14.98
CA GLY A 169 -2.30 -18.44 14.48
C GLY A 169 -2.23 -18.06 13.02
N ASN A 170 -3.33 -18.14 12.27
CA ASN A 170 -3.35 -17.73 10.86
C ASN A 170 -3.34 -16.21 10.70
N ILE A 171 -2.71 -15.77 9.63
CA ILE A 171 -2.74 -14.38 9.16
C ILE A 171 -3.95 -14.19 8.25
N PRO A 172 -4.74 -13.11 8.42
CA PRO A 172 -5.91 -12.87 7.58
C PRO A 172 -5.52 -12.58 6.14
N HIS A 173 -6.46 -12.78 5.22
CA HIS A 173 -6.26 -12.49 3.80
C HIS A 173 -6.04 -11.00 3.56
N PHE A 174 -6.82 -10.14 4.20
CA PHE A 174 -6.74 -8.69 4.11
C PHE A 174 -7.02 -8.04 5.47
N ILE A 175 -6.72 -6.75 5.60
CA ILE A 175 -6.80 -6.01 6.87
C ILE A 175 -7.84 -4.89 6.87
N GLY A 176 -8.63 -4.75 5.82
CA GLY A 176 -9.73 -3.80 5.76
C GLY A 176 -10.35 -3.66 4.38
N HIS A 177 -11.43 -2.86 4.30
CA HIS A 177 -12.10 -2.50 3.07
C HIS A 177 -12.14 -0.98 2.90
N TYR A 178 -12.13 -0.52 1.65
CA TYR A 178 -12.42 0.86 1.29
C TYR A 178 -13.76 0.96 0.59
N TYR A 179 -14.54 1.95 0.96
CA TYR A 179 -15.75 2.28 0.22
C TYR A 179 -15.40 3.18 -0.97
N PHE A 180 -15.60 2.66 -2.19
CA PHE A 180 -15.43 3.41 -3.43
C PHE A 180 -16.74 3.88 -4.06
N GLY A 181 -17.84 3.89 -3.33
CA GLY A 181 -19.15 4.24 -3.88
C GLY A 181 -19.73 3.21 -4.86
N MET A 182 -19.14 2.05 -4.97
CA MET A 182 -19.53 0.98 -5.91
C MET A 182 -20.33 -0.15 -5.25
N GLY A 183 -20.98 0.14 -4.15
CA GLY A 183 -21.73 -0.86 -3.38
C GLY A 183 -20.78 -1.71 -2.53
N THR A 184 -21.18 -1.93 -1.30
CA THR A 184 -20.53 -2.87 -0.39
C THR A 184 -20.51 -4.24 -1.06
N VAL A 185 -19.38 -4.70 -1.52
CA VAL A 185 -19.17 -6.13 -1.65
C VAL A 185 -19.11 -6.62 -0.22
N GLY A 186 -20.21 -7.12 0.29
CA GLY A 186 -20.33 -7.65 1.65
C GLY A 186 -19.43 -8.86 1.82
N GLY A 187 -18.14 -8.61 1.92
CA GLY A 187 -17.15 -9.56 2.32
C GLY A 187 -16.92 -9.34 3.81
N ARG A 188 -17.59 -10.09 4.65
CA ARG A 188 -17.05 -10.34 5.98
C ARG A 188 -15.59 -10.70 5.79
N VAL A 189 -14.71 -10.14 6.64
CA VAL A 189 -13.40 -10.74 6.88
C VAL A 189 -13.63 -12.24 6.94
N PRO A 190 -12.85 -13.05 6.20
CA PRO A 190 -13.02 -14.49 6.28
C PRO A 190 -12.90 -14.92 7.74
N THR A 191 -14.05 -15.01 8.39
CA THR A 191 -14.17 -15.69 9.64
C THR A 191 -13.90 -17.14 9.31
N GLU A 192 -12.88 -17.71 9.87
CA GLU A 192 -12.57 -19.16 9.99
C GLU A 192 -12.71 -20.07 8.74
N GLU A 193 -13.49 -19.71 7.71
CA GLU A 193 -13.87 -20.61 6.61
C GLU A 193 -13.00 -20.54 5.35
N GLY A 194 -12.19 -19.51 5.19
CA GLY A 194 -11.33 -19.36 4.01
C GLY A 194 -9.86 -19.27 4.41
N TRP A 195 -9.25 -20.39 4.79
CA TRP A 195 -7.84 -20.37 5.19
C TRP A 195 -6.94 -20.49 3.97
N MET A 196 -6.54 -19.35 3.50
CA MET A 196 -5.49 -19.28 2.50
C MET A 196 -4.16 -19.56 3.21
N ILE A 197 -3.60 -20.74 2.98
CA ILE A 197 -2.35 -21.20 3.58
C ILE A 197 -1.20 -20.25 3.25
N ASP A 198 -1.19 -19.74 2.05
CA ASP A 198 -0.20 -18.83 1.50
C ASP A 198 -0.11 -17.51 2.27
N ASN A 199 -1.19 -17.02 2.86
CA ASN A 199 -1.16 -15.80 3.66
C ASN A 199 -0.24 -15.92 4.87
N THR A 200 -0.40 -16.98 5.65
CA THR A 200 0.43 -17.21 6.83
C THR A 200 1.86 -17.53 6.46
N GLY A 201 2.07 -18.42 5.49
CA GLY A 201 3.38 -18.75 4.96
C GLY A 201 4.08 -17.54 4.33
N GLY A 202 3.34 -16.78 3.53
CA GLY A 202 3.81 -15.56 2.87
C GLY A 202 4.26 -14.49 3.86
N TRP A 203 3.49 -14.26 4.94
CA TRP A 203 3.88 -13.33 5.99
C TRP A 203 5.19 -13.71 6.67
N ILE A 204 5.36 -15.01 7.02
CA ILE A 204 6.59 -15.53 7.61
C ILE A 204 7.78 -15.36 6.67
N ILE A 205 7.61 -15.72 5.38
CA ILE A 205 8.65 -15.56 4.36
C ILE A 205 9.05 -14.10 4.20
N GLN A 206 8.11 -13.16 4.24
CA GLN A 206 8.42 -11.74 4.12
C GLN A 206 9.18 -11.19 5.32
N LEU A 207 8.91 -11.66 6.54
CA LEU A 207 9.72 -11.33 7.71
C LEU A 207 11.16 -11.85 7.58
N ALA A 208 11.33 -13.07 7.06
CA ALA A 208 12.66 -13.62 6.80
C ALA A 208 13.42 -12.80 5.75
N LYS A 209 12.77 -12.43 4.64
CA LYS A 209 13.36 -11.59 3.59
C LYS A 209 13.71 -10.19 4.10
N ASP A 210 12.89 -9.59 4.97
CA ASP A 210 13.24 -8.31 5.61
C ASP A 210 14.54 -8.45 6.42
N TYR A 211 14.65 -9.52 7.21
CA TYR A 211 15.86 -9.78 7.97
C TYR A 211 17.08 -10.02 7.07
N GLU A 212 16.95 -10.81 6.02
CA GLU A 212 18.01 -11.04 5.04
C GLU A 212 18.52 -9.74 4.42
N GLN A 213 17.60 -8.81 4.14
CA GLN A 213 17.93 -7.52 3.54
C GLN A 213 18.56 -6.54 4.54
N THR A 214 18.06 -6.51 5.78
CA THR A 214 18.36 -5.42 6.74
C THR A 214 19.32 -5.85 7.86
N GLY A 215 19.40 -7.14 8.17
CA GLY A 215 20.11 -7.66 9.34
C GLY A 215 19.44 -7.30 10.67
N ASP A 216 18.23 -6.76 10.66
CA ASP A 216 17.54 -6.26 11.86
C ASP A 216 16.95 -7.40 12.71
N LEU A 217 17.80 -8.06 13.47
CA LEU A 217 17.39 -9.13 14.36
C LEU A 217 16.39 -8.69 15.44
N LYS A 218 16.43 -7.41 15.85
CA LYS A 218 15.48 -6.88 16.84
C LYS A 218 14.06 -6.84 16.28
N TYR A 219 13.91 -6.41 15.04
CA TYR A 219 12.64 -6.43 14.33
C TYR A 219 12.11 -7.87 14.21
N LEU A 220 12.93 -8.82 13.73
CA LEU A 220 12.53 -10.21 13.61
C LEU A 220 12.09 -10.82 14.94
N LYS A 221 12.89 -10.63 16.02
CA LYS A 221 12.58 -11.13 17.37
C LYS A 221 11.27 -10.59 17.93
N ARG A 222 10.86 -9.38 17.55
CA ARG A 222 9.58 -8.81 17.98
C ARG A 222 8.39 -9.69 17.59
N TYR A 223 8.50 -10.38 16.46
CA TYR A 223 7.42 -11.21 15.91
C TYR A 223 7.61 -12.72 16.14
N ALA A 224 8.62 -13.13 16.88
CA ALA A 224 8.95 -14.55 17.09
C ALA A 224 7.75 -15.38 17.59
N GLY A 225 6.97 -14.84 18.55
CA GLY A 225 5.76 -15.51 19.04
C GLY A 225 4.66 -15.62 17.97
N ARG A 226 4.51 -14.59 17.14
CA ARG A 226 3.54 -14.61 16.02
C ARG A 226 3.96 -15.61 14.94
N VAL A 227 5.25 -15.68 14.65
CA VAL A 227 5.81 -16.68 13.71
C VAL A 227 5.57 -18.09 14.25
N TYR A 228 5.85 -18.33 15.53
CA TYR A 228 5.61 -19.62 16.17
C TYR A 228 4.14 -20.04 16.04
N ASN A 229 3.20 -19.15 16.37
CA ASN A 229 1.76 -19.43 16.24
C ASN A 229 1.36 -19.72 14.76
N GLY A 230 1.92 -18.97 13.82
CA GLY A 230 1.69 -19.21 12.40
C GLY A 230 2.22 -20.55 11.93
N MET A 231 3.40 -20.96 12.40
CA MET A 231 3.99 -22.27 12.10
C MET A 231 3.17 -23.42 12.69
N GLU A 232 2.67 -23.28 13.92
CA GLU A 232 1.79 -24.28 14.54
C GLU A 232 0.45 -24.38 13.78
N PHE A 233 -0.11 -23.26 13.34
CA PHE A 233 -1.29 -23.27 12.48
C PHE A 233 -1.02 -24.04 11.19
N LEU A 234 0.06 -23.73 10.47
CA LEU A 234 0.41 -24.44 9.24
C LEU A 234 0.65 -25.95 9.49
N ARG A 235 1.29 -26.30 10.60
CA ARG A 235 1.51 -27.69 10.99
C ARG A 235 0.18 -28.43 11.26
N SER A 236 -0.79 -27.76 11.87
CA SER A 236 -2.11 -28.35 12.14
C SER A 236 -2.90 -28.69 10.88
N LEU A 237 -2.53 -28.13 9.75
CA LEU A 237 -3.13 -28.38 8.43
C LEU A 237 -2.40 -29.48 7.63
N MET A 238 -1.35 -30.10 8.19
CA MET A 238 -0.65 -31.20 7.53
C MET A 238 -1.36 -32.52 7.79
N PRO A 239 -1.78 -33.24 6.74
CA PRO A 239 -2.32 -34.59 6.88
C PRO A 239 -1.24 -35.55 7.40
N GLU A 240 -1.68 -36.66 8.03
CA GLU A 240 -0.78 -37.69 8.48
C GLU A 240 0.10 -38.22 7.31
N GLY A 241 1.41 -38.26 7.52
CA GLY A 241 2.37 -38.70 6.50
C GLY A 241 2.67 -37.70 5.38
N VAL A 242 2.08 -36.49 5.43
CA VAL A 242 2.32 -35.43 4.44
C VAL A 242 2.96 -34.21 5.13
N ASN A 243 4.11 -33.77 4.64
CA ASN A 243 4.85 -32.61 5.19
C ASN A 243 4.47 -31.28 4.50
N ILE A 244 3.27 -31.20 3.94
CA ILE A 244 2.77 -30.01 3.27
C ILE A 244 1.39 -29.70 3.86
N PRO A 245 1.15 -28.44 4.32
CA PRO A 245 -0.18 -28.04 4.77
C PRO A 245 -1.18 -28.13 3.59
N VAL A 246 -2.37 -28.62 3.89
CA VAL A 246 -3.48 -28.68 2.94
C VAL A 246 -4.63 -27.83 3.48
N GLY A 247 -5.07 -26.86 2.72
CA GLY A 247 -6.18 -26.00 3.07
C GLY A 247 -6.97 -25.57 1.87
N GLY A 248 -8.19 -25.10 2.11
CA GLY A 248 -9.02 -24.50 1.07
C GLY A 248 -8.48 -23.13 0.65
N THR A 249 -8.70 -22.81 -0.62
CA THR A 249 -8.61 -21.45 -1.17
C THR A 249 -9.91 -20.72 -0.94
#